data_6e87cb7e4d5351b997821c85bd868ea7
#
_entry.id   6e87cb7e4d5351b997821c85bd868ea7
#
_cell.length_a   1.000
_cell.length_b   1.000
_cell.length_c   1.000
_cell.angle_alpha   90.00
_cell.angle_beta   90.00
_cell.angle_gamma   90.00
#
_symmetry.space_group_name_H-M   'P 1'
#
loop_
_entity.id
_entity.type
_entity.pdbx_description
1 polymer ?
#
loop_
_entity_poly.entity_id
_entity_poly.type
_entity_poly.pdbx_seq_one_letter_code
_entity_poly.pdbx_strand_id
1 'polypeptide(L)'
;MSTIRIGQGFDVHQLVEGRQLIIGGVTIPYDKGLLGHSDADVLLHAICDALIGAAALGDIGRHFSDSDPRYKNIDSRVLLRNVYSLLESNEYKIINIDATIITQAPKMAPHIPAMINNIAQDLKIHISNINIKAKTAERLGAIGREEGIVAEAVCLIERM
;
A
#
# COMPACT_ATOMS: atom_id res chain seq x y z
N MET A 1 -7.86 -17.07 -24.35
CA MET A 1 -8.07 -16.89 -22.90
C MET A 1 -7.67 -15.47 -22.55
N SER A 2 -8.37 -14.85 -21.57
CA SER A 2 -7.98 -13.53 -21.11
C SER A 2 -6.64 -13.63 -20.36
N THR A 3 -5.72 -12.71 -20.68
CA THR A 3 -4.43 -12.57 -20.01
C THR A 3 -4.51 -11.56 -18.84
N ILE A 4 -5.63 -10.85 -18.73
CA ILE A 4 -5.87 -9.80 -17.72
C ILE A 4 -6.33 -10.44 -16.41
N ARG A 5 -5.78 -9.97 -15.31
CA ARG A 5 -6.11 -10.41 -13.95
C ARG A 5 -6.34 -9.21 -13.05
N ILE A 6 -7.30 -9.35 -12.15
CA ILE A 6 -7.61 -8.36 -11.12
C ILE A 6 -7.09 -8.84 -9.77
N GLY A 7 -6.61 -7.91 -8.95
CA GLY A 7 -6.28 -8.15 -7.56
C GLY A 7 -6.85 -7.08 -6.66
N GLN A 8 -7.14 -7.45 -5.42
CA GLN A 8 -7.64 -6.54 -4.38
C GLN A 8 -6.77 -6.72 -3.13
N GLY A 9 -6.41 -5.61 -2.50
CA GLY A 9 -5.68 -5.60 -1.25
C GLY A 9 -6.39 -4.73 -0.22
N PHE A 10 -6.28 -5.12 1.03
CA PHE A 10 -6.80 -4.40 2.19
C PHE A 10 -5.75 -4.45 3.29
N ASP A 11 -5.50 -3.32 3.95
CA ASP A 11 -4.66 -3.29 5.14
C ASP A 11 -5.19 -2.27 6.15
N VAL A 12 -4.89 -2.50 7.42
CA VAL A 12 -5.25 -1.61 8.51
C VAL A 12 -4.15 -1.62 9.57
N HIS A 13 -3.78 -0.44 10.04
CA HIS A 13 -2.83 -0.29 11.14
C HIS A 13 -3.37 0.68 12.18
N GLN A 14 -3.04 0.42 13.45
CA GLN A 14 -3.41 1.27 14.57
C GLN A 14 -2.55 2.54 14.58
N LEU A 15 -3.19 3.68 14.88
CA LEU A 15 -2.50 4.94 15.16
C LEU A 15 -2.02 4.96 16.61
N VAL A 16 -0.73 5.21 16.80
CA VAL A 16 -0.08 5.27 18.12
C VAL A 16 0.87 6.46 18.21
N GLU A 17 1.09 6.93 19.42
CA GLU A 17 2.12 7.94 19.70
C GLU A 17 3.54 7.36 19.54
N GLY A 18 4.51 8.20 19.28
CA GLY A 18 5.93 7.83 19.25
C GLY A 18 6.40 7.16 17.95
N ARG A 19 5.57 7.16 16.91
CA ARG A 19 5.95 6.66 15.58
C ARG A 19 5.71 7.72 14.51
N GLN A 20 6.57 7.72 13.49
CA GLN A 20 6.33 8.51 12.29
C GLN A 20 5.14 7.97 11.52
N LEU A 21 4.38 8.85 10.89
CA LEU A 21 3.32 8.48 9.96
C LEU A 21 3.89 8.44 8.55
N ILE A 22 3.97 7.23 8.00
CA ILE A 22 4.49 6.99 6.64
C ILE A 22 3.40 6.31 5.83
N ILE A 23 2.95 6.96 4.76
CA ILE A 23 1.91 6.44 3.85
C ILE A 23 2.33 6.73 2.41
N GLY A 24 2.32 5.70 1.56
CA GLY A 24 2.78 5.81 0.18
C GLY A 24 4.26 6.22 0.08
N GLY A 25 5.08 5.83 1.05
CA GLY A 25 6.48 6.20 1.14
C GLY A 25 6.71 7.67 1.51
N VAL A 26 5.68 8.39 1.94
CA VAL A 26 5.75 9.81 2.32
C VAL A 26 5.64 9.93 3.84
N THR A 27 6.60 10.62 4.46
CA THR A 27 6.51 10.98 5.87
C THR A 27 5.58 12.17 6.02
N ILE A 28 4.46 11.95 6.70
CA ILE A 28 3.39 12.95 6.88
C ILE A 28 3.53 13.55 8.27
N PRO A 29 3.60 14.89 8.41
CA PRO A 29 3.62 15.54 9.72
C PRO A 29 2.32 15.26 10.48
N TYR A 30 2.43 14.57 11.61
CA TYR A 30 1.32 14.24 12.50
C TYR A 30 1.85 13.84 13.86
N ASP A 31 1.02 13.92 14.90
CA ASP A 31 1.41 13.59 16.27
C ASP A 31 1.41 12.09 16.58
N LYS A 32 0.85 11.27 15.66
CA LYS A 32 0.82 9.82 15.73
C LYS A 32 1.35 9.20 14.44
N GLY A 33 1.77 7.95 14.51
CA GLY A 33 2.11 7.12 13.36
C GLY A 33 1.47 5.76 13.45
N LEU A 34 1.66 4.94 12.41
CA LEU A 34 1.07 3.61 12.33
C LEU A 34 1.97 2.57 13.02
N LEU A 35 1.35 1.68 13.78
CA LEU A 35 2.01 0.59 14.48
C LEU A 35 2.09 -0.64 13.57
N GLY A 36 3.28 -1.20 13.46
CA GLY A 36 3.51 -2.44 12.73
C GLY A 36 4.97 -2.90 12.83
N HIS A 37 5.26 -4.09 12.30
CA HIS A 37 6.59 -4.68 12.29
C HIS A 37 7.56 -3.92 11.36
N SER A 38 7.06 -3.49 10.19
CA SER A 38 7.76 -2.61 9.25
C SER A 38 7.55 -1.13 9.62
N ASP A 39 7.66 -0.23 8.66
CA ASP A 39 7.23 1.17 8.81
C ASP A 39 5.70 1.33 8.87
N ALA A 40 4.95 0.22 8.73
CA ALA A 40 3.49 0.16 8.76
C ALA A 40 2.81 1.02 7.69
N ASP A 41 3.43 1.14 6.51
CA ASP A 41 2.85 1.86 5.37
C ASP A 41 1.63 1.11 4.84
N VAL A 42 0.46 1.49 5.34
CA VAL A 42 -0.82 0.81 5.08
C VAL A 42 -1.18 0.83 3.58
N LEU A 43 -0.82 1.90 2.87
CA LEU A 43 -1.10 2.01 1.44
C LEU A 43 -0.24 1.07 0.62
N LEU A 44 1.06 1.06 0.87
CA LEU A 44 1.98 0.17 0.13
C LEU A 44 1.70 -1.29 0.43
N HIS A 45 1.31 -1.65 1.67
CA HIS A 45 0.91 -3.01 2.01
C HIS A 45 -0.34 -3.46 1.25
N ALA A 46 -1.36 -2.60 1.16
CA ALA A 46 -2.57 -2.91 0.39
C ALA A 46 -2.26 -3.10 -1.11
N ILE A 47 -1.39 -2.26 -1.67
CA ILE A 47 -0.96 -2.38 -3.07
C ILE A 47 -0.17 -3.68 -3.28
N CYS A 48 0.75 -4.01 -2.39
CA CYS A 48 1.50 -5.29 -2.45
C CYS A 48 0.56 -6.49 -2.47
N ASP A 49 -0.42 -6.53 -1.56
CA ASP A 49 -1.40 -7.62 -1.51
C ASP A 49 -2.25 -7.71 -2.77
N ALA A 50 -2.67 -6.57 -3.33
CA ALA A 50 -3.43 -6.54 -4.57
C ALA A 50 -2.63 -7.16 -5.72
N LEU A 51 -1.37 -6.78 -5.86
CA LEU A 51 -0.48 -7.26 -6.92
C LEU A 51 -0.16 -8.75 -6.79
N ILE A 52 0.20 -9.19 -5.58
CA ILE A 52 0.48 -10.61 -5.27
C ILE A 52 -0.76 -11.45 -5.52
N GLY A 53 -1.93 -10.99 -5.06
CA GLY A 53 -3.21 -11.68 -5.24
C GLY A 53 -3.62 -11.79 -6.71
N ALA A 54 -3.45 -10.73 -7.50
CA ALA A 54 -3.71 -10.76 -8.94
C ALA A 54 -2.91 -11.84 -9.66
N ALA A 55 -1.66 -12.05 -9.26
CA ALA A 55 -0.78 -13.07 -9.80
C ALA A 55 -1.04 -14.47 -9.23
N ALA A 56 -1.95 -14.62 -8.27
CA ALA A 56 -2.24 -15.86 -7.55
C ALA A 56 -1.01 -16.43 -6.80
N LEU A 57 -0.21 -15.53 -6.21
CA LEU A 57 1.04 -15.89 -5.50
C LEU A 57 0.90 -15.82 -3.96
N GLY A 58 -0.32 -15.81 -3.44
CA GLY A 58 -0.61 -15.75 -2.01
C GLY A 58 -0.82 -14.32 -1.53
N ASP A 59 -0.18 -13.96 -0.45
CA ASP A 59 -0.29 -12.67 0.22
C ASP A 59 1.07 -12.13 0.68
N ILE A 60 1.07 -10.90 1.19
CA ILE A 60 2.29 -10.23 1.66
C ILE A 60 2.95 -10.99 2.83
N GLY A 61 2.16 -11.56 3.74
CA GLY A 61 2.66 -12.31 4.89
C GLY A 61 3.41 -13.59 4.50
N ARG A 62 3.04 -14.21 3.40
CA ARG A 62 3.71 -15.39 2.87
C ARG A 62 5.12 -15.08 2.34
N HIS A 63 5.31 -13.90 1.75
CA HIS A 63 6.59 -13.48 1.16
C HIS A 63 7.46 -12.69 2.15
N PHE A 64 6.85 -11.95 3.07
CA PHE A 64 7.51 -11.03 4.00
C PHE A 64 6.91 -11.21 5.41
N SER A 65 7.29 -12.29 6.10
CA SER A 65 6.70 -12.63 7.40
C SER A 65 6.98 -11.57 8.47
N ASP A 66 5.96 -11.20 9.25
CA ASP A 66 6.06 -10.33 10.41
C ASP A 66 6.99 -10.88 11.50
N SER A 67 7.22 -12.18 11.52
CA SER A 67 8.12 -12.83 12.47
C SER A 67 9.59 -12.83 12.02
N ASP A 68 9.87 -12.43 10.78
CA ASP A 68 11.24 -12.40 10.24
C ASP A 68 11.96 -11.12 10.65
N PRO A 69 13.05 -11.21 11.43
CA PRO A 69 13.81 -10.04 11.87
C PRO A 69 14.36 -9.18 10.74
N ARG A 70 14.54 -9.75 9.54
CA ARG A 70 15.02 -9.00 8.36
C ARG A 70 14.07 -7.88 7.93
N TYR A 71 12.77 -8.01 8.26
CA TYR A 71 11.73 -7.04 7.86
C TYR A 71 11.35 -6.09 8.99
N LYS A 72 12.00 -6.20 10.15
CA LYS A 72 11.75 -5.28 11.26
C LYS A 72 12.17 -3.86 10.88
N ASN A 73 11.23 -2.91 11.01
CA ASN A 73 11.42 -1.49 10.64
C ASN A 73 11.81 -1.27 9.17
N ILE A 74 11.55 -2.24 8.29
CA ILE A 74 11.86 -2.11 6.87
C ILE A 74 11.02 -1.00 6.23
N ASP A 75 11.62 -0.27 5.32
CA ASP A 75 10.92 0.64 4.42
C ASP A 75 10.03 -0.18 3.46
N SER A 76 8.72 0.01 3.51
CA SER A 76 7.77 -0.72 2.68
C SER A 76 7.95 -0.46 1.17
N ARG A 77 8.66 0.58 0.77
CA ARG A 77 9.07 0.77 -0.62
C ARG A 77 10.01 -0.35 -1.10
N VAL A 78 10.83 -0.90 -0.20
CA VAL A 78 11.66 -2.07 -0.50
C VAL A 78 10.76 -3.28 -0.78
N LEU A 79 9.72 -3.49 0.04
CA LEU A 79 8.74 -4.56 -0.19
C LEU A 79 8.04 -4.39 -1.54
N LEU A 80 7.63 -3.18 -1.87
CA LEU A 80 6.97 -2.88 -3.14
C LEU A 80 7.86 -3.19 -4.34
N ARG A 81 9.15 -2.82 -4.29
CA ARG A 81 10.12 -3.16 -5.34
C ARG A 81 10.34 -4.67 -5.46
N ASN A 82 10.34 -5.38 -4.33
CA ASN A 82 10.44 -6.85 -4.35
C ASN A 82 9.21 -7.50 -4.98
N VAL A 83 8.02 -6.95 -4.72
CA VAL A 83 6.78 -7.41 -5.37
C VAL A 83 6.82 -7.16 -6.87
N TYR A 84 7.32 -5.99 -7.30
CA TYR A 84 7.53 -5.74 -8.73
C TYR A 84 8.41 -6.82 -9.37
N SER A 85 9.56 -7.13 -8.77
CA SER A 85 10.46 -8.17 -9.28
C SER A 85 9.81 -9.55 -9.29
N LEU A 86 8.95 -9.85 -8.30
CA LEU A 86 8.20 -11.10 -8.24
C LEU A 86 7.20 -11.20 -9.41
N LEU A 87 6.49 -10.13 -9.73
CA LEU A 87 5.58 -10.09 -10.88
C LEU A 87 6.33 -10.26 -12.20
N GLU A 88 7.43 -9.52 -12.35
CA GLU A 88 8.26 -9.57 -13.57
C GLU A 88 8.80 -10.98 -13.81
N SER A 89 9.30 -11.67 -12.79
CA SER A 89 9.81 -13.04 -12.88
C SER A 89 8.71 -14.08 -13.15
N ASN A 90 7.44 -13.75 -12.90
CA ASN A 90 6.28 -14.56 -13.23
C ASN A 90 5.59 -14.10 -14.52
N GLU A 91 6.27 -13.29 -15.33
CA GLU A 91 5.81 -12.82 -16.64
C GLU A 91 4.52 -11.98 -16.59
N TYR A 92 4.37 -11.16 -15.55
CA TYR A 92 3.26 -10.20 -15.43
C TYR A 92 3.75 -8.77 -15.53
N LYS A 93 2.97 -7.93 -16.20
CA LYS A 93 3.10 -6.47 -16.19
C LYS A 93 1.91 -5.84 -15.50
N ILE A 94 2.14 -4.70 -14.84
CA ILE A 94 1.09 -3.93 -14.17
C ILE A 94 0.45 -3.01 -15.20
N ILE A 95 -0.89 -3.01 -15.27
CA ILE A 95 -1.65 -2.14 -16.15
C ILE A 95 -2.05 -0.85 -15.42
N ASN A 96 -2.74 -0.98 -14.29
CA ASN A 96 -3.10 0.17 -13.46
C ASN A 96 -3.38 -0.22 -12.02
N ILE A 97 -3.37 0.80 -11.15
CA ILE A 97 -3.68 0.68 -9.72
C ILE A 97 -4.66 1.79 -9.37
N ASP A 98 -5.70 1.45 -8.64
CA ASP A 98 -6.61 2.39 -7.98
C ASP A 98 -6.65 2.05 -6.48
N ALA A 99 -6.35 3.02 -5.64
CA ALA A 99 -6.29 2.83 -4.19
C ALA A 99 -7.10 3.89 -3.45
N THR A 100 -7.54 3.54 -2.25
CA THR A 100 -8.29 4.42 -1.37
C THR A 100 -7.69 4.37 0.02
N ILE A 101 -7.36 5.55 0.58
CA ILE A 101 -6.95 5.70 1.97
C ILE A 101 -8.17 6.17 2.77
N ILE A 102 -8.50 5.46 3.83
CA ILE A 102 -9.62 5.80 4.71
C ILE A 102 -9.02 6.23 6.06
N THR A 103 -9.10 7.51 6.34
CA THR A 103 -8.56 8.12 7.56
C THR A 103 -9.36 9.34 7.97
N GLN A 104 -9.62 9.50 9.26
CA GLN A 104 -10.31 10.69 9.75
C GLN A 104 -9.39 11.91 9.72
N ALA A 105 -8.13 11.73 10.06
CA ALA A 105 -7.06 12.73 10.04
C ALA A 105 -5.70 12.03 9.94
N PRO A 106 -4.63 12.70 9.47
CA PRO A 106 -4.60 14.03 8.87
C PRO A 106 -5.13 14.03 7.42
N LYS A 107 -5.21 15.19 6.78
CA LYS A 107 -5.58 15.30 5.35
C LYS A 107 -4.52 14.68 4.48
N MET A 108 -4.94 13.78 3.59
CA MET A 108 -4.05 13.08 2.66
C MET A 108 -3.81 13.84 1.35
N ALA A 109 -4.77 14.65 0.91
CA ALA A 109 -4.73 15.28 -0.41
C ALA A 109 -3.41 15.99 -0.76
N PRO A 110 -2.78 16.78 0.14
CA PRO A 110 -1.51 17.42 -0.17
C PRO A 110 -0.35 16.45 -0.44
N HIS A 111 -0.46 15.21 0.03
CA HIS A 111 0.61 14.20 -0.03
C HIS A 111 0.44 13.20 -1.18
N ILE A 112 -0.75 13.14 -1.78
CA ILE A 112 -1.07 12.16 -2.83
C ILE A 112 -0.13 12.25 -4.03
N PRO A 113 0.20 13.43 -4.58
CA PRO A 113 1.14 13.50 -5.72
C PRO A 113 2.49 12.84 -5.43
N ALA A 114 3.06 13.05 -4.24
CA ALA A 114 4.32 12.43 -3.84
C ALA A 114 4.19 10.91 -3.68
N MET A 115 3.06 10.43 -3.15
CA MET A 115 2.77 8.99 -3.05
C MET A 115 2.74 8.34 -4.44
N ILE A 116 2.04 8.96 -5.39
CA ILE A 116 1.96 8.47 -6.77
C ILE A 116 3.35 8.40 -7.40
N ASN A 117 4.17 9.43 -7.23
CA ASN A 117 5.54 9.45 -7.74
C ASN A 117 6.38 8.31 -7.17
N ASN A 118 6.30 8.07 -5.87
CA ASN A 118 7.02 6.97 -5.22
C ASN A 118 6.61 5.60 -5.77
N ILE A 119 5.31 5.37 -5.88
CA ILE A 119 4.76 4.10 -6.38
C ILE A 119 5.13 3.89 -7.84
N ALA A 120 4.99 4.93 -8.67
CA ALA A 120 5.36 4.87 -10.09
C ALA A 120 6.83 4.54 -10.28
N GLN A 121 7.70 5.14 -9.48
CA GLN A 121 9.14 4.87 -9.51
C GLN A 121 9.45 3.43 -9.10
N ASP A 122 8.86 2.94 -8.02
CA ASP A 122 9.13 1.60 -7.49
C ASP A 122 8.58 0.49 -8.37
N LEU A 123 7.43 0.72 -9.01
CA LEU A 123 6.78 -0.24 -9.90
C LEU A 123 7.13 -0.05 -11.38
N LYS A 124 7.93 0.97 -11.71
CA LYS A 124 8.35 1.30 -13.08
C LYS A 124 7.18 1.43 -14.05
N ILE A 125 6.11 2.08 -13.61
CA ILE A 125 4.93 2.40 -14.43
C ILE A 125 4.71 3.91 -14.49
N HIS A 126 3.95 4.36 -15.48
CA HIS A 126 3.66 5.78 -15.63
C HIS A 126 2.69 6.25 -14.54
N ILE A 127 2.84 7.50 -14.10
CA ILE A 127 1.99 8.09 -13.05
C ILE A 127 0.50 8.10 -13.42
N SER A 128 0.16 8.16 -14.70
CA SER A 128 -1.24 8.11 -15.16
C SER A 128 -1.92 6.76 -14.93
N ASN A 129 -1.16 5.72 -14.61
CA ASN A 129 -1.69 4.39 -14.32
C ASN A 129 -1.94 4.17 -12.83
N ILE A 130 -1.75 5.20 -12.01
CA ILE A 130 -1.94 5.13 -10.56
C ILE A 130 -2.93 6.21 -10.15
N ASN A 131 -3.97 5.82 -9.43
CA ASN A 131 -4.89 6.74 -8.80
C ASN A 131 -4.96 6.48 -7.30
N ILE A 132 -4.98 7.53 -6.49
CA ILE A 132 -5.14 7.43 -5.04
C ILE A 132 -6.24 8.40 -4.63
N LYS A 133 -7.25 7.87 -3.92
CA LYS A 133 -8.34 8.63 -3.31
C LYS A 133 -8.18 8.63 -1.80
N ALA A 134 -8.64 9.66 -1.16
CA ALA A 134 -8.73 9.73 0.29
C ALA A 134 -10.16 9.97 0.73
N LYS A 135 -10.58 9.26 1.77
CA LYS A 135 -11.91 9.35 2.37
C LYS A 135 -11.80 9.45 3.89
N THR A 136 -12.67 10.21 4.52
CA THR A 136 -12.90 10.08 5.95
C THR A 136 -13.86 8.92 6.22
N ALA A 137 -13.96 8.53 7.49
CA ALA A 137 -14.99 7.57 7.94
C ALA A 137 -16.25 8.28 8.46
N GLU A 138 -16.42 9.57 8.15
CA GLU A 138 -17.56 10.39 8.61
C GLU A 138 -17.75 10.32 10.14
N ARG A 139 -16.64 10.25 10.88
CA ARG A 139 -16.57 10.09 12.34
C ARG A 139 -17.21 8.81 12.88
N LEU A 140 -17.39 7.80 12.01
CA LEU A 140 -17.98 6.51 12.38
C LEU A 140 -16.89 5.48 12.73
N GLY A 141 -17.17 4.71 13.79
CA GLY A 141 -16.35 3.56 14.19
C GLY A 141 -14.93 3.92 14.62
N ALA A 142 -14.07 2.93 14.64
CA ALA A 142 -12.68 3.06 15.07
C ALA A 142 -11.88 4.04 14.20
N ILE A 143 -12.09 4.01 12.89
CA ILE A 143 -11.40 4.93 11.97
C ILE A 143 -11.91 6.36 12.18
N GLY A 144 -13.21 6.53 12.38
CA GLY A 144 -13.81 7.85 12.70
C GLY A 144 -13.36 8.41 14.05
N ARG A 145 -12.94 7.55 15.00
CA ARG A 145 -12.34 7.95 16.28
C ARG A 145 -10.82 8.10 16.24
N GLU A 146 -10.23 8.05 15.04
CA GLU A 146 -8.77 8.19 14.84
C GLU A 146 -7.94 7.09 15.53
N GLU A 147 -8.48 5.88 15.63
CA GLU A 147 -7.77 4.74 16.22
C GLU A 147 -6.90 4.00 15.21
N GLY A 148 -7.11 4.20 13.93
CA GLY A 148 -6.35 3.55 12.87
C GLY A 148 -6.59 4.19 11.51
N ILE A 149 -5.85 3.68 10.52
CA ILE A 149 -5.98 4.05 9.10
C ILE A 149 -6.12 2.77 8.29
N VAL A 150 -7.03 2.80 7.33
CA VAL A 150 -7.28 1.71 6.37
C VAL A 150 -6.81 2.14 5.00
N ALA A 151 -6.29 1.20 4.23
CA ALA A 151 -6.10 1.35 2.79
C ALA A 151 -6.67 0.15 2.05
N GLU A 152 -7.25 0.43 0.89
CA GLU A 152 -7.69 -0.56 -0.07
C GLU A 152 -7.05 -0.28 -1.42
N ALA A 153 -6.73 -1.32 -2.16
CA ALA A 153 -6.19 -1.20 -3.50
C ALA A 153 -6.81 -2.24 -4.42
N VAL A 154 -7.04 -1.82 -5.66
CA VAL A 154 -7.42 -2.70 -6.76
C VAL A 154 -6.40 -2.51 -7.86
N CYS A 155 -5.98 -3.59 -8.50
CA CYS A 155 -5.04 -3.52 -9.61
C CYS A 155 -5.50 -4.41 -10.77
N LEU A 156 -5.06 -4.04 -11.97
CA LEU A 156 -5.05 -4.91 -13.14
C LEU A 156 -3.61 -5.23 -13.50
N ILE A 157 -3.37 -6.50 -13.77
CA ILE A 157 -2.11 -6.98 -14.35
C ILE A 157 -2.42 -7.78 -15.60
N GLU A 158 -1.45 -7.92 -16.45
CA GLU A 158 -1.57 -8.71 -17.69
C GLU A 158 -0.36 -9.63 -17.83
N ARG A 159 -0.61 -10.85 -18.26
CA ARG A 159 0.47 -11.80 -18.57
C ARG A 159 1.16 -11.38 -19.87
N MET A 160 2.48 -11.32 -19.84
CA MET A 160 3.31 -11.03 -21.00
C MET A 160 3.46 -12.25 -21.92
#